data_f6cddd254722b5b5703e38c8a6aed665
#
_entry.id   f6cddd254722b5b5703e38c8a6aed665
#
_cell.length_a   1.000
_cell.length_b   1.000
_cell.length_c   1.000
_cell.angle_alpha   90.00
_cell.angle_beta   90.00
_cell.angle_gamma   90.00
#
_symmetry.space_group_name_H-M   'P 1'
#
loop_
_entity.id
_entity.type
_entity.pdbx_description
1 polymer ?
#
loop_
_entity_poly.entity_id
_entity_poly.type
_entity_poly.pdbx_seq_one_letter_code
_entity_poly.pdbx_strand_id
1 'polypeptide(L)'
;RHPHLPRYIAPNTILCDTPTGHATKHAVTIQRDAFKIYSKMMYVNMLANGMKGDKARKKYASQELWKAQNAELFALEPCISEYHNELRRIAYRKLLVAEKQTRLPGIFTEGLTRYDIDMDGFKEVLSQRSPLNMYVHHHGGKIFECDVFSAYKNYSDMPLEHSGMFIDYLLSEAALQRLKNG
;
A
#
# COMPACT_ATOMS: atom_id res chain seq x y z
N ARG A 1 23.74 -2.27 -24.87
CA ARG A 1 22.47 -2.38 -24.11
C ARG A 1 22.71 -1.70 -22.77
N HIS A 2 22.11 -0.53 -22.53
CA HIS A 2 22.13 0.14 -21.24
C HIS A 2 20.94 -0.40 -20.44
N PRO A 3 21.14 -1.24 -19.41
CA PRO A 3 20.04 -1.88 -18.69
C PRO A 3 19.32 -0.99 -17.68
N HIS A 4 19.67 0.29 -17.57
CA HIS A 4 19.26 1.14 -16.45
C HIS A 4 18.73 2.51 -16.83
N LEU A 5 18.30 2.72 -18.07
CA LEU A 5 17.47 3.90 -18.32
C LEU A 5 16.09 3.66 -17.70
N PRO A 6 15.64 4.54 -16.77
CA PRO A 6 14.29 4.44 -16.25
C PRO A 6 13.33 4.48 -17.43
N ARG A 7 12.59 3.41 -17.64
CA ARG A 7 11.50 3.42 -18.63
C ARG A 7 10.47 4.40 -18.10
N TYR A 8 10.36 5.54 -18.75
CA TYR A 8 9.23 6.41 -18.52
C TYR A 8 7.98 5.67 -18.99
N ILE A 9 7.27 5.09 -18.06
CA ILE A 9 5.99 4.44 -18.35
C ILE A 9 4.96 5.56 -18.34
N ALA A 10 4.59 6.03 -19.52
CA ALA A 10 3.41 6.89 -19.63
C ALA A 10 2.20 6.15 -19.02
N PRO A 11 1.23 6.85 -18.43
CA PRO A 11 0.04 6.21 -17.85
C PRO A 11 -0.64 5.19 -18.78
N ASN A 12 -0.52 5.39 -20.09
CA ASN A 12 -1.06 4.50 -21.12
C ASN A 12 -0.20 3.25 -21.38
N THR A 13 1.06 3.22 -20.96
CA THR A 13 1.97 2.10 -21.23
C THR A 13 1.61 0.87 -20.39
N ILE A 14 1.08 1.08 -19.19
CA ILE A 14 0.52 0.00 -18.36
C ILE A 14 -0.65 -0.70 -19.06
N LEU A 15 -1.40 0.05 -19.89
CA LEU A 15 -2.50 -0.49 -20.69
C LEU A 15 -2.01 -1.25 -21.93
N CYS A 16 -0.88 -0.85 -22.51
CA CYS A 16 -0.35 -1.44 -23.73
C CYS A 16 0.37 -2.77 -23.50
N ASP A 17 0.98 -2.96 -22.33
CA ASP A 17 1.74 -4.17 -21.99
C ASP A 17 0.87 -5.29 -21.41
N THR A 18 -0.42 -5.06 -21.21
CA THR A 18 -1.35 -6.13 -20.82
C THR A 18 -1.94 -6.81 -22.05
N PRO A 19 -1.92 -8.13 -22.14
CA PRO A 19 -2.46 -8.87 -23.29
C PRO A 19 -3.95 -8.59 -23.57
N THR A 20 -4.63 -7.94 -22.68
CA THR A 20 -6.08 -7.78 -22.69
C THR A 20 -6.58 -6.34 -22.83
N GLY A 21 -5.68 -5.33 -22.86
CA GLY A 21 -6.08 -3.93 -23.02
C GLY A 21 -6.98 -3.36 -21.92
N HIS A 22 -6.92 -3.95 -20.71
CA HIS A 22 -7.77 -3.53 -19.59
C HIS A 22 -7.26 -2.24 -18.93
N ALA A 23 -8.15 -1.56 -18.19
CA ALA A 23 -7.86 -0.34 -17.47
C ALA A 23 -6.69 -0.51 -16.47
N THR A 24 -5.98 0.58 -16.19
CA THR A 24 -4.80 0.62 -15.30
C THR A 24 -5.04 -0.10 -13.97
N LYS A 25 -6.23 0.03 -13.38
CA LYS A 25 -6.61 -0.70 -12.16
C LYS A 25 -6.44 -2.21 -12.34
N HIS A 26 -6.89 -2.77 -13.46
CA HIS A 26 -6.81 -4.21 -13.70
C HIS A 26 -5.37 -4.67 -13.90
N ALA A 27 -4.56 -3.91 -14.63
CA ALA A 27 -3.14 -4.21 -14.79
C ALA A 27 -2.38 -4.24 -13.46
N VAL A 28 -2.68 -3.31 -12.56
CA VAL A 28 -2.06 -3.23 -11.22
C VAL A 28 -2.57 -4.33 -10.30
N THR A 29 -3.84 -4.77 -10.42
CA THR A 29 -4.39 -5.87 -9.59
C THR A 29 -3.77 -7.22 -9.87
N ILE A 30 -3.22 -7.44 -11.07
CA ILE A 30 -2.51 -8.68 -11.40
C ILE A 30 -1.19 -8.78 -10.60
N GLN A 31 -0.61 -7.65 -10.22
CA GLN A 31 0.61 -7.59 -9.42
C GLN A 31 0.27 -7.29 -7.95
N ARG A 32 0.16 -8.32 -7.13
CA ARG A 32 -0.22 -8.20 -5.71
C ARG A 32 0.61 -7.18 -4.94
N ASP A 33 1.91 -7.12 -5.21
CA ASP A 33 2.82 -6.22 -4.49
C ASP A 33 2.65 -4.75 -4.90
N ALA A 34 2.46 -4.49 -6.20
CA ALA A 34 2.16 -3.16 -6.71
C ALA A 34 0.77 -2.69 -6.25
N PHE A 35 -0.17 -3.62 -6.13
CA PHE A 35 -1.55 -3.32 -5.75
C PHE A 35 -1.68 -2.71 -4.34
N LYS A 36 -0.90 -3.17 -3.38
CA LYS A 36 -0.89 -2.59 -2.03
C LYS A 36 -0.50 -1.12 -2.03
N ILE A 37 0.61 -0.79 -2.71
CA ILE A 37 1.06 0.60 -2.84
C ILE A 37 0.03 1.43 -3.59
N TYR A 38 -0.56 0.88 -4.66
CA TYR A 38 -1.60 1.56 -5.42
C TYR A 38 -2.82 1.87 -4.55
N SER A 39 -3.32 0.90 -3.81
CA SER A 39 -4.45 1.07 -2.90
C SER A 39 -4.16 2.14 -1.84
N LYS A 40 -2.97 2.11 -1.25
CA LYS A 40 -2.52 3.13 -0.31
C LYS A 40 -2.44 4.52 -0.96
N MET A 41 -1.92 4.62 -2.18
CA MET A 41 -1.89 5.88 -2.94
C MET A 41 -3.29 6.44 -3.17
N MET A 42 -4.24 5.59 -3.59
CA MET A 42 -5.62 6.00 -3.82
C MET A 42 -6.27 6.50 -2.54
N TYR A 43 -6.05 5.81 -1.43
CA TYR A 43 -6.55 6.22 -0.12
C TYR A 43 -5.95 7.56 0.34
N VAL A 44 -4.64 7.71 0.27
CA VAL A 44 -3.96 8.97 0.65
C VAL A 44 -4.37 10.12 -0.28
N ASN A 45 -4.59 9.85 -1.57
CA ASN A 45 -5.10 10.84 -2.51
C ASN A 45 -6.51 11.33 -2.11
N MET A 46 -7.38 10.42 -1.72
CA MET A 46 -8.72 10.76 -1.22
C MET A 46 -8.62 11.66 0.03
N LEU A 47 -7.78 11.29 0.99
CA LEU A 47 -7.56 12.07 2.21
C LEU A 47 -7.00 13.46 1.91
N ALA A 48 -5.98 13.57 1.06
CA ALA A 48 -5.35 14.84 0.68
C ALA A 48 -6.34 15.75 -0.06
N ASN A 49 -7.14 15.20 -0.98
CA ASN A 49 -8.16 15.96 -1.69
C ASN A 49 -9.29 16.41 -0.76
N GLY A 50 -9.63 15.63 0.26
CA GLY A 50 -10.62 15.96 1.27
C GLY A 50 -10.21 17.09 2.24
N MET A 51 -8.93 17.46 2.28
CA MET A 51 -8.44 18.55 3.14
C MET A 51 -9.11 19.88 2.80
N LYS A 52 -9.64 20.54 3.83
CA LYS A 52 -10.24 21.88 3.74
C LYS A 52 -9.44 22.87 4.57
N GLY A 53 -9.46 24.14 4.16
CA GLY A 53 -8.89 25.25 4.92
C GLY A 53 -7.42 25.54 4.60
N ASP A 54 -6.50 24.64 4.91
CA ASP A 54 -5.07 24.86 4.76
C ASP A 54 -4.56 24.47 3.36
N LYS A 55 -4.51 25.44 2.46
CA LYS A 55 -4.04 25.25 1.08
C LYS A 55 -2.56 24.86 1.01
N ALA A 56 -1.73 25.37 1.92
CA ALA A 56 -0.29 25.09 1.91
C ALA A 56 -0.03 23.62 2.30
N ARG A 57 -0.67 23.14 3.35
CA ARG A 57 -0.59 21.72 3.75
C ARG A 57 -1.15 20.79 2.68
N LYS A 58 -2.30 21.13 2.09
CA LYS A 58 -2.87 20.34 0.99
C LYS A 58 -1.90 20.25 -0.18
N LYS A 59 -1.30 21.37 -0.59
CA LYS A 59 -0.29 21.40 -1.66
C LYS A 59 0.91 20.51 -1.31
N TYR A 60 1.41 20.61 -0.09
CA TYR A 60 2.54 19.78 0.36
C TYR A 60 2.18 18.29 0.38
N ALA A 61 1.01 17.91 0.92
CA ALA A 61 0.54 16.53 0.87
C ALA A 61 0.46 15.99 -0.57
N SER A 62 -0.09 16.79 -1.49
CA SER A 62 -0.17 16.41 -2.91
C SER A 62 1.21 16.24 -3.54
N GLN A 63 2.17 17.11 -3.23
CA GLN A 63 3.54 17.00 -3.74
C GLN A 63 4.24 15.72 -3.26
N GLU A 64 4.10 15.38 -1.98
CA GLU A 64 4.68 14.14 -1.45
C GLU A 64 3.98 12.90 -2.02
N LEU A 65 2.66 12.95 -2.22
CA LEU A 65 1.92 11.90 -2.91
C LEU A 65 2.43 11.68 -4.35
N TRP A 66 2.66 12.76 -5.12
CA TRP A 66 3.19 12.63 -6.49
C TRP A 66 4.58 12.03 -6.52
N LYS A 67 5.44 12.31 -5.53
CA LYS A 67 6.77 11.69 -5.41
C LYS A 67 6.70 10.17 -5.16
N ALA A 68 5.59 9.67 -4.61
CA ALA A 68 5.37 8.25 -4.44
C ALA A 68 4.93 7.54 -5.73
N GLN A 69 4.51 8.28 -6.76
CA GLN A 69 4.00 7.73 -8.02
C GLN A 69 5.14 7.44 -8.99
N ASN A 70 6.08 6.59 -8.57
CA ASN A 70 7.15 6.14 -9.46
C ASN A 70 6.66 4.98 -10.34
N ALA A 71 6.77 5.14 -11.65
CA ALA A 71 6.34 4.14 -12.63
C ALA A 71 7.03 2.77 -12.47
N GLU A 72 8.29 2.76 -12.02
CA GLU A 72 9.05 1.52 -11.82
C GLU A 72 8.46 0.61 -10.74
N LEU A 73 7.69 1.17 -9.80
CA LEU A 73 6.95 0.39 -8.80
C LEU A 73 5.85 -0.50 -9.42
N PHE A 74 5.39 -0.12 -10.61
CA PHE A 74 4.30 -0.76 -11.33
C PHE A 74 4.78 -1.49 -12.59
N ALA A 75 6.09 -1.65 -12.76
CA ALA A 75 6.65 -2.41 -13.85
C ALA A 75 6.26 -3.89 -13.75
N LEU A 76 5.90 -4.48 -14.90
CA LEU A 76 5.34 -5.85 -14.98
C LEU A 76 6.34 -6.97 -14.68
N GLU A 77 7.63 -6.68 -14.61
CA GLU A 77 8.64 -7.68 -14.26
C GLU A 77 8.71 -7.81 -12.73
N PRO A 78 8.54 -9.03 -12.18
CA PRO A 78 8.74 -9.29 -10.77
C PRO A 78 10.23 -9.17 -10.43
N CYS A 79 10.72 -7.96 -10.35
CA CYS A 79 12.05 -7.67 -9.90
C CYS A 79 12.08 -7.69 -8.37
N ILE A 80 12.23 -8.86 -7.78
CA ILE A 80 12.61 -8.99 -6.37
C ILE A 80 14.09 -8.59 -6.27
N SER A 81 14.38 -7.34 -6.53
CA SER A 81 15.71 -6.79 -6.34
C SER A 81 15.73 -5.90 -5.11
N GLU A 82 16.89 -5.78 -4.49
CA GLU A 82 17.11 -4.84 -3.38
C GLU A 82 16.70 -3.41 -3.79
N TYR A 83 16.94 -3.06 -5.04
CA TYR A 83 16.52 -1.79 -5.63
C TYR A 83 14.99 -1.61 -5.62
N HIS A 84 14.23 -2.64 -6.01
CA HIS A 84 12.77 -2.58 -5.97
C HIS A 84 12.23 -2.41 -4.54
N ASN A 85 12.82 -3.13 -3.58
CA ASN A 85 12.47 -3.00 -2.16
C ASN A 85 12.77 -1.59 -1.64
N GLU A 86 13.85 -0.97 -2.09
CA GLU A 86 14.17 0.41 -1.72
C GLU A 86 13.18 1.40 -2.33
N LEU A 87 12.81 1.23 -3.59
CA LEU A 87 11.77 2.04 -4.23
C LEU A 87 10.44 1.94 -3.48
N ARG A 88 10.04 0.74 -3.05
CA ARG A 88 8.83 0.54 -2.24
C ARG A 88 8.93 1.28 -0.92
N ARG A 89 10.04 1.18 -0.21
CA ARG A 89 10.26 1.91 1.05
C ARG A 89 10.19 3.42 0.87
N ILE A 90 10.79 3.93 -0.20
CA ILE A 90 10.73 5.36 -0.53
C ILE A 90 9.29 5.79 -0.81
N ALA A 91 8.55 5.02 -1.61
CA ALA A 91 7.16 5.31 -1.92
C ALA A 91 6.29 5.32 -0.66
N TYR A 92 6.35 4.30 0.19
CA TYR A 92 5.64 4.26 1.46
C TYR A 92 5.99 5.45 2.35
N ARG A 93 7.28 5.78 2.46
CA ARG A 93 7.71 6.95 3.22
C ARG A 93 7.03 8.23 2.73
N LYS A 94 6.95 8.43 1.41
CA LYS A 94 6.29 9.59 0.81
C LYS A 94 4.78 9.59 1.05
N LEU A 95 4.14 8.44 0.94
CA LEU A 95 2.72 8.27 1.24
C LEU A 95 2.41 8.61 2.70
N LEU A 96 3.22 8.13 3.65
CA LEU A 96 3.04 8.40 5.07
C LEU A 96 3.31 9.88 5.42
N VAL A 97 4.27 10.52 4.77
CA VAL A 97 4.47 11.97 4.90
C VAL A 97 3.24 12.73 4.41
N ALA A 98 2.70 12.36 3.25
CA ALA A 98 1.48 12.96 2.71
C ALA A 98 0.27 12.75 3.64
N GLU A 99 0.06 11.52 4.10
CA GLU A 99 -1.03 11.17 5.01
C GLU A 99 -0.93 11.93 6.34
N LYS A 100 0.27 12.07 6.90
CA LYS A 100 0.49 12.83 8.14
C LYS A 100 0.01 14.28 8.02
N GLN A 101 0.09 14.89 6.84
CA GLN A 101 -0.42 16.24 6.63
C GLN A 101 -1.95 16.32 6.75
N THR A 102 -2.66 15.22 6.52
CA THR A 102 -4.13 15.20 6.66
C THR A 102 -4.58 15.15 8.12
N ARG A 103 -3.68 14.85 9.06
CA ARG A 103 -3.94 14.69 10.49
C ARG A 103 -3.76 16.00 11.26
N LEU A 104 -4.68 16.92 11.05
CA LEU A 104 -4.66 18.20 11.75
C LEU A 104 -5.11 18.04 13.21
N PRO A 105 -4.36 18.61 14.19
CA PRO A 105 -4.84 18.71 15.56
C PRO A 105 -6.22 19.38 15.62
N GLY A 106 -7.14 18.78 16.37
CA GLY A 106 -8.53 19.28 16.51
C GLY A 106 -9.48 18.93 15.36
N ILE A 107 -8.97 18.37 14.23
CA ILE A 107 -9.81 17.91 13.10
C ILE A 107 -9.68 16.39 12.94
N PHE A 108 -8.48 15.87 13.05
CA PHE A 108 -8.27 14.42 12.99
C PHE A 108 -8.77 13.76 14.26
N THR A 109 -9.69 12.83 14.12
CA THR A 109 -10.21 12.03 15.23
C THR A 109 -9.64 10.62 15.13
N GLU A 110 -8.99 10.18 16.19
CA GLU A 110 -8.55 8.81 16.32
C GLU A 110 -9.72 7.85 16.42
N GLY A 111 -9.64 6.72 15.75
CA GLY A 111 -10.77 5.78 15.80
C GLY A 111 -10.60 4.57 14.92
N LEU A 112 -11.68 3.81 14.87
CA LEU A 112 -11.86 2.68 13.97
C LEU A 112 -12.83 3.09 12.87
N THR A 113 -12.42 2.91 11.64
CA THR A 113 -13.28 3.12 10.46
C THR A 113 -13.32 1.85 9.62
N ARG A 114 -14.35 1.73 8.79
CA ARG A 114 -14.46 0.66 7.82
C ARG A 114 -14.40 1.25 6.42
N TYR A 115 -13.43 0.81 5.65
CA TYR A 115 -13.21 1.30 4.29
C TYR A 115 -12.67 0.16 3.42
N ASP A 116 -13.20 0.04 2.20
CA ASP A 116 -12.71 -0.89 1.19
C ASP A 116 -11.43 -0.30 0.57
N ILE A 117 -10.28 -0.62 1.18
CA ILE A 117 -9.00 0.00 0.80
C ILE A 117 -8.36 -0.70 -0.40
N ASP A 118 -8.57 -2.01 -0.54
CA ASP A 118 -8.04 -2.79 -1.64
C ASP A 118 -9.02 -2.95 -2.81
N MET A 119 -10.21 -2.34 -2.67
CA MET A 119 -11.23 -2.25 -3.72
C MET A 119 -11.74 -3.63 -4.17
N ASP A 120 -11.79 -4.58 -3.26
CA ASP A 120 -12.33 -5.93 -3.50
C ASP A 120 -13.85 -6.02 -3.28
N GLY A 121 -14.47 -4.95 -2.76
CA GLY A 121 -15.90 -4.85 -2.45
C GLY A 121 -16.24 -5.11 -0.99
N PHE A 122 -15.28 -5.52 -0.18
CA PHE A 122 -15.44 -5.71 1.25
C PHE A 122 -14.68 -4.64 2.02
N LYS A 123 -15.15 -4.31 3.20
CA LYS A 123 -14.57 -3.20 3.98
C LYS A 123 -13.63 -3.74 5.05
N GLU A 124 -12.39 -3.33 4.99
CA GLU A 124 -11.39 -3.55 6.04
C GLU A 124 -11.68 -2.69 7.26
N VAL A 125 -11.12 -3.12 8.39
CA VAL A 125 -11.11 -2.33 9.62
C VAL A 125 -9.80 -1.54 9.69
N LEU A 126 -9.92 -0.22 9.64
CA LEU A 126 -8.80 0.71 9.72
C LEU A 126 -8.76 1.31 11.12
N SER A 127 -7.78 0.92 11.91
CA SER A 127 -7.44 1.59 13.17
C SER A 127 -6.48 2.73 12.88
N GLN A 128 -6.96 3.95 13.04
CA GLN A 128 -6.20 5.16 12.74
C GLN A 128 -5.96 5.94 14.03
N ARG A 129 -4.68 6.03 14.41
CA ARG A 129 -4.23 6.81 15.56
C ARG A 129 -3.12 7.77 15.13
N SER A 130 -2.88 8.80 15.94
CA SER A 130 -1.87 9.81 15.62
C SER A 130 -0.48 9.21 15.31
N PRO A 131 0.05 8.28 16.11
CA PRO A 131 1.36 7.67 15.85
C PRO A 131 1.33 6.46 14.91
N LEU A 132 0.17 5.83 14.70
CA LEU A 132 0.08 4.49 14.12
C LEU A 132 -1.19 4.28 13.33
N ASN A 133 -1.07 3.62 12.15
CA ASN A 133 -2.18 2.94 11.50
C ASN A 133 -2.02 1.43 11.60
N MET A 134 -3.13 0.73 11.75
CA MET A 134 -3.23 -0.71 11.51
C MET A 134 -4.48 -0.99 10.67
N TYR A 135 -4.29 -1.68 9.56
CA TYR A 135 -5.40 -2.10 8.72
C TYR A 135 -5.53 -3.61 8.79
N VAL A 136 -6.74 -4.05 9.13
CA VAL A 136 -7.08 -5.45 9.35
C VAL A 136 -8.02 -5.90 8.27
N HIS A 137 -7.60 -6.92 7.53
CA HIS A 137 -8.41 -7.51 6.47
C HIS A 137 -9.60 -8.27 7.06
N HIS A 138 -10.76 -8.18 6.43
CA HIS A 138 -11.98 -8.82 6.90
C HIS A 138 -11.90 -10.37 6.85
N HIS A 139 -11.13 -10.93 5.91
CA HIS A 139 -10.84 -12.36 5.87
C HIS A 139 -9.67 -12.72 6.79
N GLY A 140 -9.94 -13.52 7.81
CA GLY A 140 -8.92 -14.05 8.72
C GLY A 140 -8.32 -13.06 9.73
N GLY A 141 -8.74 -11.80 9.74
CA GLY A 141 -8.25 -10.81 10.71
C GLY A 141 -6.77 -10.44 10.54
N LYS A 142 -6.20 -10.69 9.36
CA LYS A 142 -4.80 -10.41 9.04
C LYS A 142 -4.52 -8.91 9.07
N ILE A 143 -3.49 -8.49 9.80
CA ILE A 143 -2.96 -7.12 9.68
C ILE A 143 -2.08 -7.05 8.44
N PHE A 144 -2.52 -6.32 7.42
CA PHE A 144 -1.80 -6.18 6.16
C PHE A 144 -1.13 -4.82 6.00
N GLU A 145 -1.45 -3.85 6.85
CA GLU A 145 -0.81 -2.54 6.90
C GLU A 145 -0.51 -2.17 8.35
N CYS A 146 0.74 -1.78 8.64
CA CYS A 146 1.18 -1.30 9.93
C CYS A 146 2.12 -0.11 9.75
N ASP A 147 1.54 1.09 9.75
CA ASP A 147 2.24 2.34 9.49
C ASP A 147 2.65 3.01 10.79
N VAL A 148 3.93 3.24 10.97
CA VAL A 148 4.46 4.01 12.11
C VAL A 148 4.91 5.38 11.63
N PHE A 149 4.19 6.43 12.00
CA PHE A 149 4.42 7.81 11.52
C PHE A 149 5.67 8.46 12.08
N SER A 150 6.20 8.02 13.23
CA SER A 150 7.49 8.51 13.74
C SER A 150 8.67 8.04 12.89
N ALA A 151 8.56 6.84 12.32
CA ALA A 151 9.58 6.24 11.46
C ALA A 151 9.29 6.44 9.97
N TYR A 152 8.10 6.92 9.61
CA TYR A 152 7.59 6.96 8.23
C TYR A 152 7.79 5.62 7.51
N LYS A 153 7.41 4.54 8.18
CA LYS A 153 7.62 3.18 7.69
C LYS A 153 6.37 2.32 7.88
N ASN A 154 6.05 1.55 6.84
CA ASN A 154 5.13 0.43 6.95
C ASN A 154 5.91 -0.83 7.34
N TYR A 155 5.57 -1.42 8.49
CA TYR A 155 6.23 -2.61 9.02
C TYR A 155 5.66 -3.92 8.49
N SER A 156 4.52 -3.90 7.82
CA SER A 156 3.92 -5.06 7.15
C SER A 156 4.20 -5.11 5.65
N ASP A 157 4.98 -4.15 5.11
CA ASP A 157 5.40 -4.16 3.71
C ASP A 157 6.54 -5.15 3.51
N MET A 158 6.17 -6.38 3.19
CA MET A 158 7.09 -7.44 2.80
C MET A 158 6.84 -7.83 1.34
N PRO A 159 7.90 -8.01 0.52
CA PRO A 159 7.78 -8.26 -0.91
C PRO A 159 7.34 -9.68 -1.28
N LEU A 160 6.97 -10.53 -0.34
CA LEU A 160 6.61 -11.92 -0.57
C LEU A 160 5.16 -12.22 -0.18
N GLU A 161 4.64 -13.35 -0.66
CA GLU A 161 3.26 -13.84 -0.48
C GLU A 161 2.75 -13.88 0.98
N HIS A 162 3.64 -13.74 1.94
CA HIS A 162 3.36 -13.73 3.37
C HIS A 162 3.34 -12.34 4.01
N SER A 163 3.09 -11.30 3.23
CA SER A 163 3.03 -9.94 3.75
C SER A 163 1.82 -9.74 4.66
N GLY A 164 2.07 -9.57 5.91
CA GLY A 164 1.08 -9.31 6.96
C GLY A 164 1.51 -9.91 8.30
N MET A 165 0.98 -9.36 9.38
CA MET A 165 1.19 -9.86 10.73
C MET A 165 -0.02 -10.69 11.18
N PHE A 166 0.21 -11.66 12.05
CA PHE A 166 -0.82 -12.56 12.57
C PHE A 166 -1.54 -13.35 11.47
N ILE A 167 -0.73 -14.02 10.63
CA ILE A 167 -1.25 -14.95 9.63
C ILE A 167 -1.43 -16.30 10.31
N ASP A 168 -2.66 -16.74 10.47
CA ASP A 168 -2.97 -18.09 10.90
C ASP A 168 -2.92 -19.07 9.73
N TYR A 169 -2.11 -20.10 9.87
CA TYR A 169 -2.09 -21.20 8.93
C TYR A 169 -3.14 -22.23 9.37
N LEU A 170 -4.12 -22.47 8.55
CA LEU A 170 -5.01 -23.63 8.73
C LEU A 170 -4.21 -24.89 8.38
N LEU A 171 -3.78 -25.60 9.40
CA LEU A 171 -3.10 -26.87 9.24
C LEU A 171 -4.14 -27.98 9.01
N SER A 172 -3.86 -28.86 8.05
CA SER A 172 -4.63 -30.09 7.92
C SER A 172 -4.49 -30.95 9.17
N GLU A 173 -5.48 -31.77 9.47
CA GLU A 173 -5.45 -32.65 10.65
C GLU A 173 -4.20 -33.55 10.66
N ALA A 174 -3.76 -34.02 9.49
CA ALA A 174 -2.51 -34.77 9.34
C ALA A 174 -1.26 -33.93 9.66
N ALA A 175 -1.24 -32.65 9.36
CA ALA A 175 -0.14 -31.75 9.72
C ALA A 175 -0.13 -31.44 11.22
N LEU A 176 -1.30 -31.27 11.82
CA LEU A 176 -1.47 -31.12 13.27
C LEU A 176 -0.98 -32.33 14.05
N GLN A 177 -1.26 -33.54 13.57
CA GLN A 177 -0.77 -34.78 14.20
C GLN A 177 0.75 -34.91 14.09
N ARG A 178 1.36 -34.51 12.97
CA ARG A 178 2.83 -34.49 12.84
C ARG A 178 3.50 -33.55 13.84
N LEU A 179 2.92 -32.39 14.09
CA LEU A 179 3.41 -31.43 15.07
C LEU A 179 3.25 -31.91 16.53
N LYS A 180 2.25 -32.75 16.80
CA LYS A 180 2.02 -33.32 18.15
C LYS A 180 2.94 -34.51 18.44
N ASN A 181 3.41 -35.18 17.39
CA ASN A 181 4.20 -36.43 17.49
C ASN A 181 5.70 -36.20 17.26
N GLY A 182 6.15 -35.01 16.92
CA GLY A 182 7.56 -34.64 16.71
C GLY A 182 8.07 -33.80 17.84
#